data_85751448c3968f54eed8be82ce842f35
#
_entry.id   85751448c3968f54eed8be82ce842f35
#
_cell.length_a   1.000
_cell.length_b   1.000
_cell.length_c   1.000
_cell.angle_alpha   90.00
_cell.angle_beta   90.00
_cell.angle_gamma   90.00
#
_symmetry.space_group_name_H-M   'P 1'
#
loop_
_entity.id
_entity.type
_entity.pdbx_description
1 polymer ?
#
loop_
_entity_poly.entity_id
_entity_poly.type
_entity_poly.pdbx_seq_one_letter_code
_entity_poly.pdbx_strand_id
1 'polypeptide(L)'
;MTLYQILFLIASCLLLVFIVIKEIRVTSKVPLTLRLLAGLLALGSLTLLTLPLKFPSSAKPGADELFMFTRGTPDSILRTWDRRGTAVTTDTIIARRHGIPLAEDWQALLDNHPDATPTIYGYGPTRGQLASIEGRPFRYDPPAPPEGFIAAQWPQLLQAASPLAVHGQYHNPADREVKILLLSAGQAVDSVRLQGKGVHMFALRHPVKQLGKTVLQLAAVSGSDTLQREKVPVTIDSPKSLKVALLASSPSFEYKFLGSWFQELRYHTVSRVRISTDKFSWSHSEEPPFQPDAPLAKGNLEAVDLLIADDAELAALPPAEQQAIAAAVRSGMGLLLFLDSTRTHSRLGREFRLAPAPAASARQASLTSSARHEYPGLRPGKISAIQAGNVQEPLLYLDSRPVAVSQLYGKGRITGVTLKNTYTWWLRGQQTAYAQYWSFLIDRTTGARQRTLRIQQTPRYPAVHEWTELTVHQPADTTIAINGRPYPRLQHPHIPDLFEVSFWPTNPGWHQVATAADTAWHYVYDKPDWQTAKDHETMNALTHLKHKNQVTADKKTGTTAKNARNKSLDWLFFCIFLASASVLWYASRHYNQNVI
;
A
#
# COMPACT_ATOMS: atom_id res chain seq x y z
N MET A 1 37.38 -1.34 -31.43
CA MET A 1 38.41 -2.34 -31.06
C MET A 1 39.11 -1.87 -29.80
N THR A 2 39.29 -2.75 -28.82
CA THR A 2 40.05 -2.41 -27.60
C THR A 2 41.54 -2.41 -27.90
N LEU A 3 42.35 -1.69 -27.12
CA LEU A 3 43.82 -1.65 -27.23
C LEU A 3 44.41 -3.07 -27.27
N TYR A 4 43.86 -3.98 -26.48
CA TYR A 4 44.24 -5.40 -26.44
C TYR A 4 44.07 -6.10 -27.80
N GLN A 5 42.94 -5.85 -28.48
CA GLN A 5 42.67 -6.44 -29.82
C GLN A 5 43.64 -5.96 -30.89
N ILE A 6 44.04 -4.69 -30.83
CA ILE A 6 45.03 -4.10 -31.76
C ILE A 6 46.40 -4.72 -31.51
N LEU A 7 46.82 -4.82 -30.26
CA LEU A 7 48.10 -5.45 -29.90
C LEU A 7 48.16 -6.91 -30.30
N PHE A 8 47.06 -7.64 -30.14
CA PHE A 8 46.96 -9.06 -30.54
C PHE A 8 47.05 -9.24 -32.06
N LEU A 9 46.41 -8.37 -32.86
CA LEU A 9 46.52 -8.37 -34.32
C LEU A 9 47.95 -8.08 -34.77
N ILE A 10 48.62 -7.12 -34.18
CA ILE A 10 50.02 -6.80 -34.49
C ILE A 10 50.91 -8.00 -34.16
N ALA A 11 50.73 -8.62 -33.00
CA ALA A 11 51.49 -9.81 -32.60
C ALA A 11 51.24 -11.00 -33.57
N SER A 12 49.99 -11.19 -34.01
CA SER A 12 49.62 -12.23 -34.99
C SER A 12 50.28 -11.97 -36.36
N CYS A 13 50.32 -10.74 -36.82
CA CYS A 13 51.04 -10.37 -38.06
C CYS A 13 52.53 -10.62 -37.97
N LEU A 14 53.17 -10.25 -36.85
CA LEU A 14 54.59 -10.51 -36.62
C LEU A 14 54.90 -12.00 -36.56
N LEU A 15 54.03 -12.79 -35.93
CA LEU A 15 54.15 -14.25 -35.86
C LEU A 15 53.98 -14.89 -37.26
N LEU A 16 53.07 -14.36 -38.10
CA LEU A 16 52.93 -14.81 -39.49
C LEU A 16 54.20 -14.61 -40.29
N VAL A 17 54.81 -13.43 -40.23
CA VAL A 17 56.07 -13.11 -40.89
C VAL A 17 57.17 -14.07 -40.41
N PHE A 18 57.27 -14.29 -39.12
CA PHE A 18 58.21 -15.23 -38.54
C PHE A 18 58.05 -16.67 -39.05
N ILE A 19 56.78 -17.16 -39.08
CA ILE A 19 56.45 -18.50 -39.61
C ILE A 19 56.85 -18.60 -41.08
N VAL A 20 56.54 -17.61 -41.91
CA VAL A 20 56.91 -17.59 -43.34
C VAL A 20 58.42 -17.64 -43.52
N ILE A 21 59.19 -16.82 -42.83
CA ILE A 21 60.66 -16.81 -42.91
C ILE A 21 61.25 -18.15 -42.47
N LYS A 22 60.71 -18.73 -41.37
CA LYS A 22 61.14 -20.03 -40.87
C LYS A 22 60.86 -21.14 -41.89
N GLU A 23 59.64 -21.20 -42.47
CA GLU A 23 59.23 -22.27 -43.42
C GLU A 23 60.01 -22.19 -44.74
N ILE A 24 60.40 -21.01 -45.21
CA ILE A 24 61.25 -20.86 -46.39
C ILE A 24 62.65 -21.47 -46.17
N ARG A 25 63.15 -21.43 -44.94
CA ARG A 25 64.51 -21.93 -44.60
C ARG A 25 64.55 -23.47 -44.36
N VAL A 26 63.40 -24.11 -44.24
CA VAL A 26 63.30 -25.54 -43.94
C VAL A 26 63.10 -26.37 -45.22
N THR A 27 64.06 -27.25 -45.52
CA THR A 27 63.93 -28.25 -46.62
C THR A 27 63.21 -29.48 -46.09
N SER A 28 61.95 -29.68 -46.51
CA SER A 28 61.09 -30.82 -46.14
C SER A 28 60.48 -31.45 -47.39
N LYS A 29 60.10 -32.73 -47.31
CA LYS A 29 59.39 -33.44 -48.40
C LYS A 29 57.98 -32.89 -48.65
N VAL A 30 57.40 -32.13 -47.69
CA VAL A 30 56.09 -31.47 -47.85
C VAL A 30 56.27 -30.19 -48.65
N PRO A 31 55.47 -29.95 -49.70
CA PRO A 31 55.58 -28.75 -50.52
C PRO A 31 55.49 -27.45 -49.70
N LEU A 32 56.36 -26.47 -50.05
CA LEU A 32 56.41 -25.19 -49.36
C LEU A 32 55.03 -24.49 -49.34
N THR A 33 54.28 -24.59 -50.43
CA THR A 33 52.94 -24.02 -50.56
C THR A 33 51.97 -24.59 -49.53
N LEU A 34 51.99 -25.91 -49.28
CA LEU A 34 51.11 -26.56 -48.32
C LEU A 34 51.44 -26.16 -46.86
N ARG A 35 52.73 -25.99 -46.53
CA ARG A 35 53.21 -25.57 -45.22
C ARG A 35 52.86 -24.10 -44.94
N LEU A 36 52.99 -23.21 -45.93
CA LEU A 36 52.61 -21.82 -45.82
C LEU A 36 51.09 -21.68 -45.66
N LEU A 37 50.32 -22.47 -46.41
CA LEU A 37 48.84 -22.50 -46.28
C LEU A 37 48.40 -23.00 -44.91
N ALA A 38 49.02 -24.06 -44.39
CA ALA A 38 48.75 -24.57 -43.07
C ALA A 38 49.10 -23.57 -41.96
N GLY A 39 50.21 -22.86 -42.09
CA GLY A 39 50.58 -21.80 -41.16
C GLY A 39 49.60 -20.61 -41.16
N LEU A 40 49.12 -20.22 -42.33
CA LEU A 40 48.14 -19.15 -42.48
C LEU A 40 46.77 -19.57 -41.93
N LEU A 41 46.33 -20.81 -42.17
CA LEU A 41 45.07 -21.36 -41.65
C LEU A 41 45.15 -21.53 -40.13
N ALA A 42 46.26 -22.02 -39.59
CA ALA A 42 46.45 -22.16 -38.13
C ALA A 42 46.40 -20.79 -37.41
N LEU A 43 47.09 -19.80 -37.93
CA LEU A 43 47.13 -18.48 -37.33
C LEU A 43 45.81 -17.72 -37.55
N GLY A 44 45.20 -17.84 -38.71
CA GLY A 44 43.89 -17.27 -39.02
C GLY A 44 42.77 -17.85 -38.13
N SER A 45 42.73 -19.16 -37.95
CA SER A 45 41.75 -19.81 -37.06
C SER A 45 41.96 -19.45 -35.60
N LEU A 46 43.21 -19.32 -35.13
CA LEU A 46 43.55 -18.86 -33.78
C LEU A 46 43.10 -17.41 -33.56
N THR A 47 43.32 -16.54 -34.59
CA THR A 47 42.88 -15.14 -34.51
C THR A 47 41.35 -15.02 -34.48
N LEU A 48 40.64 -15.86 -35.22
CA LEU A 48 39.17 -15.91 -35.22
C LEU A 48 38.59 -16.50 -33.92
N LEU A 49 39.29 -17.40 -33.27
CA LEU A 49 38.92 -17.91 -31.93
C LEU A 49 39.09 -16.81 -30.84
N THR A 50 40.09 -15.97 -30.92
CA THR A 50 40.34 -14.91 -29.94
C THR A 50 39.57 -13.62 -30.23
N LEU A 51 39.22 -13.34 -31.47
CA LEU A 51 38.41 -12.22 -31.95
C LEU A 51 37.13 -12.75 -32.57
N PRO A 52 36.12 -13.14 -31.76
CA PRO A 52 34.91 -13.76 -32.26
C PRO A 52 34.18 -12.81 -33.23
N LEU A 53 34.07 -13.21 -34.49
CA LEU A 53 33.23 -12.55 -35.47
C LEU A 53 31.76 -12.70 -35.07
N LYS A 54 31.14 -11.61 -34.68
CA LYS A 54 29.71 -11.54 -34.43
C LYS A 54 28.99 -11.49 -35.77
N PHE A 55 28.52 -12.63 -36.26
CA PHE A 55 27.54 -12.63 -37.32
C PHE A 55 26.20 -12.20 -36.71
N PRO A 56 25.57 -11.11 -37.18
CA PRO A 56 24.19 -10.85 -36.80
C PRO A 56 23.39 -12.06 -37.32
N SER A 57 22.84 -12.84 -36.39
CA SER A 57 21.81 -13.79 -36.77
C SER A 57 20.72 -12.95 -37.38
N SER A 58 20.51 -13.05 -38.68
CA SER A 58 19.28 -12.58 -39.30
C SER A 58 18.18 -13.38 -38.61
N ALA A 59 17.50 -12.74 -37.65
CA ALA A 59 16.23 -13.24 -37.17
C ALA A 59 15.39 -13.53 -38.43
N LYS A 60 15.02 -14.76 -38.64
CA LYS A 60 14.08 -15.10 -39.71
C LYS A 60 12.92 -14.12 -39.55
N PRO A 61 12.53 -13.37 -40.59
CA PRO A 61 11.29 -12.63 -40.55
C PRO A 61 10.17 -13.70 -40.42
N GLY A 62 9.59 -13.84 -39.19
CA GLY A 62 8.63 -14.88 -38.87
C GLY A 62 8.94 -15.63 -37.55
N ALA A 63 9.97 -15.27 -36.77
CA ALA A 63 10.16 -15.84 -35.45
C ALA A 63 9.05 -15.30 -34.54
N ASP A 64 8.05 -16.11 -34.29
CA ASP A 64 7.02 -16.08 -33.24
C ASP A 64 6.64 -14.67 -32.73
N GLU A 65 6.01 -13.86 -33.59
CA GLU A 65 5.30 -12.69 -33.13
C GLU A 65 4.10 -13.18 -32.32
N LEU A 66 4.07 -12.87 -31.02
CA LEU A 66 3.00 -13.20 -30.11
C LEU A 66 2.11 -11.98 -29.90
N PHE A 67 0.87 -12.05 -30.34
CA PHE A 67 -0.12 -10.99 -30.17
C PHE A 67 -1.11 -11.38 -29.08
N MET A 68 -1.30 -10.48 -28.12
CA MET A 68 -2.19 -10.68 -26.98
C MET A 68 -3.27 -9.61 -27.02
N PHE A 69 -4.48 -10.00 -27.45
CA PHE A 69 -5.62 -9.10 -27.50
C PHE A 69 -6.43 -9.21 -26.22
N THR A 70 -6.63 -8.07 -25.57
CA THR A 70 -7.38 -8.00 -24.31
C THR A 70 -8.58 -7.08 -24.47
N ARG A 71 -9.45 -7.04 -23.48
CA ARG A 71 -10.59 -6.14 -23.48
C ARG A 71 -10.15 -4.70 -23.79
N GLY A 72 -10.95 -3.96 -24.56
CA GLY A 72 -10.61 -2.59 -24.98
C GLY A 72 -9.66 -2.52 -26.17
N THR A 73 -9.32 -3.65 -26.82
CA THR A 73 -8.61 -3.63 -28.10
C THR A 73 -9.49 -2.96 -29.17
N PRO A 74 -9.01 -1.91 -29.86
CA PRO A 74 -9.77 -1.26 -30.92
C PRO A 74 -10.12 -2.21 -32.08
N ASP A 75 -11.35 -2.16 -32.57
CA ASP A 75 -11.81 -2.98 -33.69
C ASP A 75 -10.96 -2.77 -34.96
N SER A 76 -10.39 -1.58 -35.15
CA SER A 76 -9.48 -1.30 -36.26
C SER A 76 -8.26 -2.18 -36.23
N ILE A 77 -7.67 -2.44 -35.08
CA ILE A 77 -6.51 -3.33 -34.92
C ILE A 77 -6.90 -4.78 -35.21
N LEU A 78 -8.06 -5.23 -34.70
CA LEU A 78 -8.55 -6.60 -34.92
C LEU A 78 -8.89 -6.88 -36.39
N ARG A 79 -9.34 -5.89 -37.17
CA ARG A 79 -9.64 -6.01 -38.59
C ARG A 79 -8.40 -5.94 -39.47
N THR A 80 -7.40 -5.16 -39.10
CA THR A 80 -6.17 -4.97 -39.86
C THR A 80 -5.11 -6.02 -39.56
N TRP A 81 -5.31 -6.80 -38.50
CA TRP A 81 -4.40 -7.88 -38.16
C TRP A 81 -4.40 -8.96 -39.25
N ASP A 82 -3.26 -9.16 -39.90
CA ASP A 82 -3.07 -10.00 -41.07
C ASP A 82 -2.93 -11.51 -40.77
N ARG A 83 -3.20 -11.93 -39.51
CA ARG A 83 -3.07 -13.30 -39.01
C ARG A 83 -1.64 -13.87 -39.07
N ARG A 84 -0.62 -13.03 -39.16
CA ARG A 84 0.76 -13.45 -38.98
C ARG A 84 1.08 -13.61 -37.49
N GLY A 85 1.85 -14.65 -37.16
CA GLY A 85 2.21 -14.97 -35.79
C GLY A 85 1.12 -15.66 -34.98
N THR A 86 1.43 -15.94 -33.72
CA THR A 86 0.51 -16.54 -32.75
C THR A 86 -0.32 -15.46 -32.07
N ALA A 87 -1.65 -15.54 -32.18
CA ALA A 87 -2.55 -14.61 -31.54
C ALA A 87 -3.42 -15.31 -30.50
N VAL A 88 -3.61 -14.66 -29.34
CA VAL A 88 -4.47 -15.15 -28.28
C VAL A 88 -5.26 -13.98 -27.67
N THR A 89 -6.36 -14.28 -27.00
CA THR A 89 -7.16 -13.28 -26.30
C THR A 89 -7.58 -13.76 -24.92
N THR A 90 -7.79 -12.83 -23.99
CA THR A 90 -8.46 -13.09 -22.72
C THR A 90 -9.93 -12.70 -22.73
N ASP A 91 -10.39 -12.06 -23.79
CA ASP A 91 -11.76 -11.58 -23.93
C ASP A 91 -12.60 -12.58 -24.74
N THR A 92 -13.65 -13.13 -24.12
CA THR A 92 -14.55 -14.09 -24.74
C THR A 92 -15.33 -13.51 -25.93
N ILE A 93 -15.55 -12.18 -25.97
CA ILE A 93 -16.24 -11.50 -27.09
C ILE A 93 -15.31 -11.44 -28.28
N ILE A 94 -14.04 -11.05 -28.07
CA ILE A 94 -13.01 -11.04 -29.12
C ILE A 94 -12.81 -12.46 -29.67
N ALA A 95 -12.69 -13.46 -28.78
CA ALA A 95 -12.52 -14.85 -29.17
C ALA A 95 -13.64 -15.32 -30.10
N ARG A 96 -14.90 -15.08 -29.76
CA ARG A 96 -16.07 -15.48 -30.55
C ARG A 96 -16.21 -14.71 -31.85
N ARG A 97 -15.97 -13.38 -31.83
CA ARG A 97 -16.20 -12.52 -33.00
C ARG A 97 -15.10 -12.67 -34.05
N HIS A 98 -13.86 -12.87 -33.64
CA HIS A 98 -12.70 -12.90 -34.56
C HIS A 98 -12.04 -14.27 -34.67
N GLY A 99 -12.53 -15.30 -33.96
CA GLY A 99 -11.98 -16.65 -34.00
C GLY A 99 -10.56 -16.75 -33.43
N ILE A 100 -10.22 -15.87 -32.47
CA ILE A 100 -8.91 -15.87 -31.82
C ILE A 100 -8.97 -16.81 -30.61
N PRO A 101 -7.99 -17.73 -30.44
CA PRO A 101 -7.96 -18.66 -29.32
C PRO A 101 -7.98 -17.94 -27.96
N LEU A 102 -8.78 -18.45 -27.02
CA LEU A 102 -8.83 -17.96 -25.65
C LEU A 102 -7.61 -18.47 -24.89
N ALA A 103 -6.82 -17.57 -24.31
CA ALA A 103 -5.71 -17.93 -23.45
C ALA A 103 -6.17 -17.95 -21.99
N GLU A 104 -6.28 -19.13 -21.42
CA GLU A 104 -6.63 -19.32 -19.99
C GLU A 104 -5.39 -19.15 -19.10
N ASP A 105 -4.24 -19.64 -19.57
CA ASP A 105 -2.96 -19.59 -18.85
C ASP A 105 -1.91 -18.80 -19.64
N TRP A 106 -1.66 -17.58 -19.19
CA TRP A 106 -0.65 -16.69 -19.77
C TRP A 106 0.78 -17.14 -19.45
N GLN A 107 1.00 -17.74 -18.29
CA GLN A 107 2.32 -18.22 -17.90
C GLN A 107 2.75 -19.34 -18.82
N ALA A 108 1.91 -20.35 -19.01
CA ALA A 108 2.19 -21.47 -19.90
C ALA A 108 2.39 -21.01 -21.35
N LEU A 109 1.60 -20.02 -21.81
CA LEU A 109 1.76 -19.46 -23.15
C LEU A 109 3.13 -18.80 -23.34
N LEU A 110 3.53 -17.96 -22.38
CA LEU A 110 4.82 -17.25 -22.43
C LEU A 110 6.02 -18.21 -22.28
N ASP A 111 5.86 -19.29 -21.51
CA ASP A 111 6.90 -20.30 -21.33
C ASP A 111 7.07 -21.19 -22.59
N ASN A 112 6.00 -21.40 -23.35
CA ASN A 112 6.05 -22.06 -24.65
C ASN A 112 6.69 -21.19 -25.76
N HIS A 113 6.73 -19.84 -25.55
CA HIS A 113 7.33 -18.88 -26.47
C HIS A 113 8.41 -18.03 -25.77
N PRO A 114 9.51 -18.62 -25.27
CA PRO A 114 10.48 -17.93 -24.40
C PRO A 114 11.23 -16.79 -25.11
N ASP A 115 11.42 -16.87 -26.41
CA ASP A 115 12.15 -15.90 -27.23
C ASP A 115 11.22 -14.85 -27.89
N ALA A 116 9.89 -15.01 -27.75
CA ALA A 116 8.92 -14.07 -28.32
C ALA A 116 8.82 -12.78 -27.47
N THR A 117 8.73 -11.65 -28.16
CA THR A 117 8.39 -10.38 -27.54
C THR A 117 6.89 -10.13 -27.72
N PRO A 118 6.05 -10.38 -26.71
CA PRO A 118 4.61 -10.22 -26.85
C PRO A 118 4.22 -8.77 -27.11
N THR A 119 3.28 -8.57 -28.02
CA THR A 119 2.62 -7.28 -28.26
C THR A 119 1.22 -7.35 -27.67
N ILE A 120 0.96 -6.51 -26.67
CA ILE A 120 -0.28 -6.47 -25.91
C ILE A 120 -1.14 -5.33 -26.41
N TYR A 121 -2.41 -5.62 -26.75
CA TYR A 121 -3.42 -4.64 -27.15
C TYR A 121 -4.59 -4.64 -26.16
N GLY A 122 -5.20 -3.46 -25.97
CA GLY A 122 -6.31 -3.27 -25.05
C GLY A 122 -5.87 -2.87 -23.63
N TYR A 123 -6.72 -3.12 -22.63
CA TYR A 123 -6.45 -2.70 -21.24
C TYR A 123 -5.43 -3.59 -20.52
N GLY A 124 -5.10 -4.74 -21.10
CA GLY A 124 -4.12 -5.69 -20.56
C GLY A 124 -4.76 -6.92 -19.89
N PRO A 125 -3.91 -7.85 -19.44
CA PRO A 125 -4.33 -9.07 -18.74
C PRO A 125 -4.85 -8.76 -17.33
N THR A 126 -5.42 -9.75 -16.66
CA THR A 126 -5.82 -9.61 -15.26
C THR A 126 -4.60 -9.33 -14.37
N ARG A 127 -4.82 -8.73 -13.19
CA ARG A 127 -3.75 -8.43 -12.25
C ARG A 127 -2.91 -9.66 -11.88
N GLY A 128 -3.54 -10.82 -11.70
CA GLY A 128 -2.83 -12.08 -11.42
C GLY A 128 -1.89 -12.51 -12.53
N GLN A 129 -2.23 -12.19 -13.77
CA GLN A 129 -1.43 -12.52 -14.95
C GLN A 129 -0.30 -11.51 -15.22
N LEU A 130 -0.35 -10.30 -14.63
CA LEU A 130 0.72 -9.29 -14.79
C LEU A 130 2.08 -9.79 -14.30
N ALA A 131 2.10 -10.60 -13.25
CA ALA A 131 3.33 -11.17 -12.70
C ALA A 131 4.10 -12.00 -13.73
N SER A 132 3.41 -12.67 -14.67
CA SER A 132 4.04 -13.48 -15.72
C SER A 132 4.78 -12.65 -16.77
N ILE A 133 4.50 -11.35 -16.85
CA ILE A 133 5.11 -10.42 -17.81
C ILE A 133 6.25 -9.61 -17.14
N GLU A 134 6.29 -9.58 -15.81
CA GLU A 134 7.34 -8.83 -15.08
C GLU A 134 8.73 -9.38 -15.41
N GLY A 135 9.65 -8.47 -15.79
CA GLY A 135 11.02 -8.83 -16.17
C GLY A 135 11.19 -9.32 -17.61
N ARG A 136 10.12 -9.52 -18.38
CA ARG A 136 10.16 -9.87 -19.81
C ARG A 136 10.00 -8.60 -20.68
N PRO A 137 10.69 -8.50 -21.82
CA PRO A 137 10.42 -7.42 -22.78
C PRO A 137 9.04 -7.64 -23.43
N PHE A 138 8.24 -6.59 -23.53
CA PHE A 138 6.96 -6.60 -24.23
C PHE A 138 6.71 -5.25 -24.91
N ARG A 139 5.83 -5.26 -25.90
CA ARG A 139 5.33 -4.05 -26.56
C ARG A 139 3.92 -3.76 -26.07
N TYR A 140 3.67 -2.52 -25.69
CA TYR A 140 2.36 -2.07 -25.23
C TYR A 140 2.14 -0.62 -25.64
N ASP A 141 1.00 -0.37 -26.28
CA ASP A 141 0.52 0.97 -26.57
C ASP A 141 -0.85 1.11 -25.90
N PRO A 142 -0.95 1.94 -24.81
CA PRO A 142 -2.17 2.03 -24.04
C PRO A 142 -3.29 2.64 -24.89
N PRO A 143 -4.48 2.02 -24.93
CA PRO A 143 -5.65 2.64 -25.55
C PRO A 143 -6.13 3.83 -24.72
N ALA A 144 -7.13 4.56 -25.23
CA ALA A 144 -7.83 5.55 -24.43
C ALA A 144 -8.43 4.90 -23.16
N PRO A 145 -8.46 5.62 -22.02
CA PRO A 145 -9.08 5.11 -20.80
C PRO A 145 -10.52 4.65 -21.06
N PRO A 146 -10.98 3.59 -20.39
CA PRO A 146 -12.36 3.12 -20.54
C PRO A 146 -13.35 4.17 -20.04
N GLU A 147 -14.53 4.24 -20.65
CA GLU A 147 -15.61 5.09 -20.18
C GLU A 147 -16.18 4.57 -18.85
N GLY A 148 -16.39 5.44 -17.88
CA GLY A 148 -17.03 5.09 -16.61
C GLY A 148 -16.19 5.42 -15.37
N PHE A 149 -16.48 4.74 -14.26
CA PHE A 149 -15.75 4.89 -13.01
C PHE A 149 -14.37 4.23 -13.11
N ILE A 150 -13.35 5.05 -13.33
CA ILE A 150 -11.96 4.57 -13.45
C ILE A 150 -11.23 4.48 -12.10
N ALA A 151 -11.72 5.13 -11.06
CA ALA A 151 -11.26 4.99 -9.69
C ALA A 151 -12.35 5.45 -8.71
N ALA A 152 -12.45 4.79 -7.56
CA ALA A 152 -13.24 5.29 -6.45
C ALA A 152 -12.64 4.85 -5.10
N GLN A 153 -12.85 5.66 -4.07
CA GLN A 153 -12.34 5.43 -2.73
C GLN A 153 -13.36 5.86 -1.69
N TRP A 154 -13.53 5.01 -0.68
CA TRP A 154 -14.36 5.26 0.49
C TRP A 154 -13.85 4.47 1.68
N PRO A 155 -14.15 4.87 2.92
CA PRO A 155 -13.84 4.09 4.10
C PRO A 155 -14.75 2.84 4.12
N GLN A 156 -14.17 1.66 4.15
CA GLN A 156 -14.91 0.38 4.22
C GLN A 156 -15.58 0.18 5.58
N LEU A 157 -15.12 0.91 6.57
CA LEU A 157 -15.58 0.86 7.93
C LEU A 157 -15.77 2.27 8.48
N LEU A 158 -16.95 2.53 8.97
CA LEU A 158 -17.37 3.79 9.58
C LEU A 158 -17.81 3.56 11.02
N GLN A 159 -17.68 4.57 11.85
CA GLN A 159 -18.39 4.65 13.11
C GLN A 159 -19.79 5.23 12.88
N ALA A 160 -20.76 4.83 13.70
CA ALA A 160 -22.11 5.39 13.64
C ALA A 160 -22.06 6.93 13.70
N ALA A 161 -22.95 7.56 12.96
CA ALA A 161 -23.04 9.02 12.78
C ALA A 161 -21.88 9.69 12.03
N SER A 162 -20.81 8.97 11.65
CA SER A 162 -19.78 9.51 10.76
C SER A 162 -20.31 9.57 9.32
N PRO A 163 -20.07 10.66 8.57
CA PRO A 163 -20.48 10.72 7.18
C PRO A 163 -19.63 9.79 6.32
N LEU A 164 -20.28 8.98 5.49
CA LEU A 164 -19.61 8.29 4.39
C LEU A 164 -19.20 9.32 3.36
N ALA A 165 -17.92 9.38 3.03
CA ALA A 165 -17.38 10.18 1.94
C ALA A 165 -16.90 9.24 0.83
N VAL A 166 -17.45 9.36 -0.37
CA VAL A 166 -17.04 8.61 -1.57
C VAL A 166 -16.39 9.58 -2.53
N HIS A 167 -15.10 9.37 -2.81
CA HIS A 167 -14.33 10.14 -3.78
C HIS A 167 -14.01 9.25 -4.97
N GLY A 168 -14.03 9.81 -6.18
CA GLY A 168 -13.69 9.03 -7.36
C GLY A 168 -13.37 9.84 -8.58
N GLN A 169 -13.08 9.12 -9.66
CA GLN A 169 -12.81 9.64 -10.98
C GLN A 169 -13.72 8.93 -11.99
N TYR A 170 -14.35 9.72 -12.83
CA TYR A 170 -15.19 9.26 -13.93
C TYR A 170 -14.62 9.76 -15.25
N HIS A 171 -14.38 8.84 -16.19
CA HIS A 171 -13.97 9.20 -17.56
C HIS A 171 -15.18 9.30 -18.46
N ASN A 172 -15.42 10.51 -18.97
CA ASN A 172 -16.46 10.82 -19.95
C ASN A 172 -15.79 11.06 -21.32
N PRO A 173 -15.79 10.10 -22.26
CA PRO A 173 -15.19 10.30 -23.57
C PRO A 173 -16.04 11.15 -24.50
N ALA A 174 -17.35 11.32 -24.21
CA ALA A 174 -18.29 12.10 -24.97
C ALA A 174 -18.54 13.48 -24.32
N ASP A 175 -18.88 14.48 -25.12
CA ASP A 175 -19.28 15.79 -24.61
C ASP A 175 -20.78 15.78 -24.23
N ARG A 176 -21.07 15.06 -23.12
CA ARG A 176 -22.42 14.95 -22.57
C ARG A 176 -22.43 15.21 -21.06
N GLU A 177 -23.53 15.71 -20.54
CA GLU A 177 -23.72 15.82 -19.08
C GLU A 177 -23.90 14.42 -18.50
N VAL A 178 -23.12 14.12 -17.45
CA VAL A 178 -23.24 12.88 -16.65
C VAL A 178 -23.51 13.28 -15.22
N LYS A 179 -24.56 12.73 -14.63
CA LYS A 179 -24.88 12.88 -13.22
C LYS A 179 -24.42 11.64 -12.46
N ILE A 180 -23.56 11.84 -11.46
CA ILE A 180 -23.14 10.77 -10.56
C ILE A 180 -24.05 10.81 -9.33
N LEU A 181 -24.63 9.66 -9.00
CA LEU A 181 -25.55 9.47 -7.88
C LEU A 181 -24.94 8.51 -6.87
N LEU A 182 -25.06 8.82 -5.58
CA LEU A 182 -24.92 7.86 -4.51
C LEU A 182 -26.33 7.39 -4.12
N LEU A 183 -26.57 6.08 -4.23
CA LEU A 183 -27.88 5.48 -3.95
C LEU A 183 -27.82 4.66 -2.67
N SER A 184 -28.79 4.83 -1.81
CA SER A 184 -29.06 3.98 -0.63
C SER A 184 -30.47 3.41 -0.75
N ALA A 185 -30.61 2.08 -0.70
CA ALA A 185 -31.87 1.39 -0.92
C ALA A 185 -32.64 1.85 -2.18
N GLY A 186 -31.90 2.13 -3.25
CA GLY A 186 -32.48 2.58 -4.53
C GLY A 186 -32.79 4.08 -4.62
N GLN A 187 -32.69 4.83 -3.53
CA GLN A 187 -32.94 6.27 -3.50
C GLN A 187 -31.64 7.06 -3.56
N ALA A 188 -31.61 8.14 -4.33
CA ALA A 188 -30.47 9.04 -4.41
C ALA A 188 -30.34 9.84 -3.11
N VAL A 189 -29.23 9.67 -2.41
CA VAL A 189 -28.92 10.35 -1.15
C VAL A 189 -27.97 11.51 -1.33
N ASP A 190 -27.18 11.50 -2.43
CA ASP A 190 -26.32 12.61 -2.84
C ASP A 190 -26.06 12.52 -4.35
N SER A 191 -25.69 13.63 -4.97
CA SER A 191 -25.40 13.67 -6.41
C SER A 191 -24.50 14.83 -6.81
N VAL A 192 -23.75 14.63 -7.89
CA VAL A 192 -22.93 15.66 -8.54
C VAL A 192 -23.09 15.57 -10.05
N ARG A 193 -23.07 16.72 -10.75
CA ARG A 193 -23.10 16.80 -12.21
C ARG A 193 -21.72 17.03 -12.75
N LEU A 194 -21.36 16.28 -13.78
CA LEU A 194 -20.11 16.38 -14.52
C LEU A 194 -20.44 16.84 -15.94
N GLN A 195 -19.71 17.83 -16.45
CA GLN A 195 -19.92 18.39 -17.78
C GLN A 195 -18.64 18.33 -18.59
N GLY A 196 -18.78 18.10 -19.88
CA GLY A 196 -17.67 18.06 -20.81
C GLY A 196 -16.94 16.73 -20.90
N LYS A 197 -16.04 16.66 -21.87
CA LYS A 197 -15.20 15.49 -22.15
C LYS A 197 -14.00 15.44 -21.22
N GLY A 198 -13.59 14.26 -20.80
CA GLY A 198 -12.36 14.03 -20.04
C GLY A 198 -12.55 13.26 -18.74
N VAL A 199 -11.53 13.29 -17.89
CA VAL A 199 -11.55 12.69 -16.56
C VAL A 199 -11.99 13.73 -15.54
N HIS A 200 -13.08 13.45 -14.85
CA HIS A 200 -13.67 14.32 -13.85
C HIS A 200 -13.56 13.71 -12.46
N MET A 201 -13.15 14.51 -11.49
CA MET A 201 -13.17 14.11 -10.08
C MET A 201 -14.55 14.39 -9.48
N PHE A 202 -15.01 13.50 -8.62
CA PHE A 202 -16.24 13.69 -7.87
C PHE A 202 -16.07 13.37 -6.39
N ALA A 203 -16.92 13.98 -5.57
CA ALA A 203 -17.02 13.71 -4.14
C ALA A 203 -18.49 13.71 -3.72
N LEU A 204 -18.93 12.63 -3.05
CA LEU A 204 -20.29 12.45 -2.55
C LEU A 204 -20.24 12.17 -1.07
N ARG A 205 -21.25 12.62 -0.31
CA ARG A 205 -21.31 12.44 1.13
C ARG A 205 -22.70 12.01 1.56
N HIS A 206 -22.74 11.08 2.51
CA HIS A 206 -24.00 10.62 3.09
C HIS A 206 -23.83 10.30 4.58
N PRO A 207 -24.65 10.90 5.48
CA PRO A 207 -24.67 10.52 6.89
C PRO A 207 -25.32 9.15 7.05
N VAL A 208 -24.53 8.13 7.39
CA VAL A 208 -25.04 6.76 7.59
C VAL A 208 -25.49 6.61 9.03
N LYS A 209 -26.76 6.25 9.24
CA LYS A 209 -27.39 6.16 10.58
C LYS A 209 -27.56 4.71 11.09
N GLN A 210 -27.61 3.73 10.19
CA GLN A 210 -27.85 2.34 10.55
C GLN A 210 -26.55 1.61 10.86
N LEU A 211 -26.56 0.83 11.94
CA LEU A 211 -25.45 -0.06 12.29
C LEU A 211 -25.44 -1.32 11.43
N GLY A 212 -24.28 -1.91 11.26
CA GLY A 212 -24.11 -3.17 10.56
C GLY A 212 -23.53 -3.02 9.16
N LYS A 213 -23.82 -3.96 8.30
CA LYS A 213 -23.29 -4.03 6.93
C LYS A 213 -24.31 -3.50 5.95
N THR A 214 -23.89 -2.63 5.04
CA THR A 214 -24.73 -2.11 3.97
C THR A 214 -23.95 -2.04 2.66
N VAL A 215 -24.67 -2.09 1.54
CA VAL A 215 -24.09 -1.91 0.21
C VAL A 215 -24.86 -0.77 -0.46
N LEU A 216 -24.22 0.38 -0.54
CA LEU A 216 -24.70 1.49 -1.35
C LEU A 216 -24.31 1.26 -2.81
N GLN A 217 -24.81 2.09 -3.71
CA GLN A 217 -24.48 2.03 -5.13
C GLN A 217 -24.03 3.41 -5.63
N LEU A 218 -23.00 3.41 -6.46
CA LEU A 218 -22.70 4.54 -7.34
C LEU A 218 -23.37 4.29 -8.68
N ALA A 219 -24.07 5.30 -9.20
CA ALA A 219 -24.65 5.24 -10.53
C ALA A 219 -24.21 6.45 -11.34
N ALA A 220 -23.84 6.24 -12.59
CA ALA A 220 -23.64 7.27 -13.59
C ALA A 220 -24.85 7.27 -14.53
N VAL A 221 -25.50 8.42 -14.68
CA VAL A 221 -26.68 8.57 -15.52
C VAL A 221 -26.53 9.75 -16.47
N SER A 222 -27.06 9.64 -17.68
CA SER A 222 -27.13 10.72 -18.66
C SER A 222 -28.55 10.79 -19.21
N GLY A 223 -29.26 11.89 -18.95
CA GLY A 223 -30.70 11.97 -19.22
C GLY A 223 -31.45 10.89 -18.43
N SER A 224 -32.17 10.02 -19.14
CA SER A 224 -32.90 8.85 -18.58
C SER A 224 -32.05 7.59 -18.48
N ASP A 225 -30.88 7.55 -19.11
CA ASP A 225 -30.12 6.32 -19.29
C ASP A 225 -29.12 6.12 -18.16
N THR A 226 -29.12 4.93 -17.59
CA THR A 226 -28.08 4.52 -16.64
C THR A 226 -26.89 3.95 -17.41
N LEU A 227 -25.77 4.65 -17.32
CA LEU A 227 -24.53 4.27 -18.02
C LEU A 227 -23.76 3.19 -17.28
N GLN A 228 -23.71 3.29 -15.95
CA GLN A 228 -22.97 2.35 -15.10
C GLN A 228 -23.53 2.35 -13.68
N ARG A 229 -23.44 1.20 -13.00
CA ARG A 229 -23.74 1.05 -11.57
C ARG A 229 -22.65 0.21 -10.90
N GLU A 230 -22.18 0.66 -9.74
CA GLU A 230 -21.14 -0.01 -8.97
C GLU A 230 -21.52 -0.11 -7.50
N LYS A 231 -21.10 -1.19 -6.84
CA LYS A 231 -21.39 -1.47 -5.44
C LYS A 231 -20.39 -0.76 -4.52
N VAL A 232 -20.90 -0.14 -3.45
CA VAL A 232 -20.11 0.55 -2.41
C VAL A 232 -20.43 -0.11 -1.05
N PRO A 233 -19.75 -1.19 -0.72
CA PRO A 233 -19.93 -1.86 0.56
C PRO A 233 -19.31 -1.05 1.71
N VAL A 234 -20.03 -0.94 2.82
CA VAL A 234 -19.60 -0.23 4.03
C VAL A 234 -20.07 -1.00 5.26
N THR A 235 -19.19 -1.17 6.22
CA THR A 235 -19.54 -1.65 7.56
C THR A 235 -19.65 -0.44 8.50
N ILE A 236 -20.70 -0.36 9.27
CA ILE A 236 -20.93 0.70 10.26
C ILE A 236 -20.95 0.05 11.63
N ASP A 237 -19.91 0.34 12.42
CA ASP A 237 -19.79 -0.14 13.78
C ASP A 237 -20.48 0.79 14.76
N SER A 238 -21.03 0.20 15.81
CA SER A 238 -21.38 0.93 17.00
C SER A 238 -20.12 1.58 17.57
N PRO A 239 -20.21 2.79 18.11
CA PRO A 239 -19.11 3.31 18.93
C PRO A 239 -18.80 2.27 20.00
N LYS A 240 -17.54 1.83 20.06
CA LYS A 240 -17.12 0.86 21.08
C LYS A 240 -17.34 1.50 22.44
N SER A 241 -18.10 0.86 23.30
CA SER A 241 -18.25 1.32 24.68
C SER A 241 -16.86 1.35 25.35
N LEU A 242 -16.37 2.53 25.67
CA LEU A 242 -15.09 2.70 26.33
C LEU A 242 -15.19 2.41 27.82
N LYS A 243 -14.13 1.84 28.37
CA LYS A 243 -13.93 1.65 29.80
C LYS A 243 -13.13 2.83 30.34
N VAL A 244 -13.78 3.72 31.05
CA VAL A 244 -13.22 5.01 31.48
C VAL A 244 -13.13 5.12 32.99
N ALA A 245 -11.95 5.51 33.47
CA ALA A 245 -11.77 5.90 34.86
C ALA A 245 -11.60 7.43 34.97
N LEU A 246 -12.24 8.04 35.97
CA LEU A 246 -12.19 9.46 36.24
C LEU A 246 -11.60 9.69 37.65
N LEU A 247 -10.57 10.56 37.77
CA LEU A 247 -9.93 10.90 39.01
C LEU A 247 -9.91 12.42 39.19
N ALA A 248 -10.77 12.94 40.06
CA ALA A 248 -10.88 14.37 40.30
C ALA A 248 -10.31 14.77 41.66
N SER A 249 -9.52 15.82 41.69
CA SER A 249 -8.94 16.39 42.90
C SER A 249 -9.95 17.16 43.78
N SER A 250 -11.10 17.50 43.22
CA SER A 250 -12.23 18.15 43.88
C SER A 250 -13.52 18.02 43.05
N PRO A 251 -14.70 18.17 43.67
CA PRO A 251 -15.94 18.24 42.92
C PRO A 251 -15.92 19.38 41.89
N SER A 252 -16.28 19.09 40.65
CA SER A 252 -16.38 20.10 39.60
C SER A 252 -17.52 19.80 38.64
N PHE A 253 -18.05 20.84 37.99
CA PHE A 253 -19.07 20.70 36.98
C PHE A 253 -18.53 19.95 35.72
N GLU A 254 -17.24 20.13 35.38
CA GLU A 254 -16.65 19.45 34.23
C GLU A 254 -16.77 17.93 34.36
N TYR A 255 -16.34 17.37 35.50
CA TYR A 255 -16.45 15.92 35.74
C TYR A 255 -17.91 15.44 35.86
N LYS A 256 -18.80 16.28 36.44
CA LYS A 256 -20.23 15.94 36.54
C LYS A 256 -20.86 15.78 35.14
N PHE A 257 -20.70 16.80 34.28
CA PHE A 257 -21.26 16.78 32.93
C PHE A 257 -20.59 15.72 32.06
N LEU A 258 -19.28 15.50 32.21
CA LEU A 258 -18.55 14.46 31.51
C LEU A 258 -19.07 13.06 31.87
N GLY A 259 -19.29 12.80 33.18
CA GLY A 259 -19.87 11.56 33.67
C GLY A 259 -21.29 11.33 33.13
N SER A 260 -22.16 12.36 33.11
CA SER A 260 -23.49 12.27 32.51
C SER A 260 -23.45 11.95 31.02
N TRP A 261 -22.57 12.61 30.28
CA TRP A 261 -22.39 12.37 28.85
C TRP A 261 -21.85 10.96 28.56
N PHE A 262 -20.96 10.43 29.38
CA PHE A 262 -20.49 9.05 29.26
C PHE A 262 -21.60 8.02 29.51
N GLN A 263 -22.54 8.32 30.42
CA GLN A 263 -23.72 7.49 30.62
C GLN A 263 -24.65 7.48 29.39
N GLU A 264 -24.85 8.64 28.74
CA GLU A 264 -25.59 8.72 27.47
C GLU A 264 -24.93 7.89 26.38
N LEU A 265 -23.59 7.86 26.32
CA LEU A 265 -22.81 7.03 25.40
C LEU A 265 -22.71 5.55 25.83
N ARG A 266 -23.28 5.17 26.96
CA ARG A 266 -23.18 3.83 27.55
C ARG A 266 -21.74 3.36 27.77
N TYR A 267 -20.86 4.29 28.18
CA TYR A 267 -19.51 3.91 28.56
C TYR A 267 -19.49 3.24 29.93
N HIS A 268 -18.58 2.28 30.10
CA HIS A 268 -18.33 1.65 31.40
C HIS A 268 -17.43 2.58 32.23
N THR A 269 -17.99 3.21 33.24
CA THR A 269 -17.29 4.26 33.99
C THR A 269 -17.11 3.93 35.45
N VAL A 270 -15.99 4.38 36.01
CA VAL A 270 -15.76 4.50 37.45
C VAL A 270 -15.16 5.88 37.72
N SER A 271 -15.70 6.58 38.67
CA SER A 271 -15.25 7.92 39.03
C SER A 271 -14.93 8.01 40.51
N ARG A 272 -13.76 8.56 40.86
CA ARG A 272 -13.32 8.88 42.17
C ARG A 272 -13.09 10.40 42.29
N VAL A 273 -13.83 11.05 43.14
CA VAL A 273 -13.73 12.48 43.40
C VAL A 273 -13.30 12.71 44.86
N ARG A 274 -12.18 13.40 45.08
CA ARG A 274 -11.71 13.75 46.42
C ARG A 274 -12.61 14.82 47.05
N ILE A 275 -13.13 14.55 48.24
CA ILE A 275 -13.94 15.51 49.00
C ILE A 275 -13.09 16.18 50.10
N SER A 276 -12.22 15.41 50.74
CA SER A 276 -11.25 15.90 51.70
C SER A 276 -10.01 15.02 51.71
N THR A 277 -9.03 15.26 52.57
CA THR A 277 -7.72 14.57 52.55
C THR A 277 -7.83 13.07 52.37
N ASP A 278 -8.73 12.39 53.09
CA ASP A 278 -8.86 10.93 53.04
C ASP A 278 -10.29 10.45 52.70
N LYS A 279 -11.14 11.37 52.19
CA LYS A 279 -12.52 11.04 51.83
C LYS A 279 -12.76 11.22 50.36
N PHE A 280 -13.34 10.18 49.73
CA PHE A 280 -13.67 10.15 48.34
C PHE A 280 -15.17 9.88 48.13
N SER A 281 -15.73 10.50 47.12
CA SER A 281 -17.02 10.13 46.54
C SER A 281 -16.79 9.26 45.34
N TRP A 282 -17.54 8.18 45.25
CA TRP A 282 -17.50 7.23 44.14
C TRP A 282 -18.81 7.29 43.37
N SER A 283 -18.70 7.23 42.06
CA SER A 283 -19.83 6.96 41.15
C SER A 283 -19.37 6.03 40.02
N HIS A 284 -20.27 5.20 39.52
CA HIS A 284 -19.95 4.23 38.52
C HIS A 284 -21.17 3.90 37.66
N SER A 285 -20.95 3.31 36.46
CA SER A 285 -21.97 2.68 35.63
C SER A 285 -22.40 1.34 36.24
N GLU A 286 -23.44 0.70 35.69
CA GLU A 286 -23.87 -0.65 36.09
C GLU A 286 -22.73 -1.67 36.01
N GLU A 287 -21.91 -1.58 34.96
CA GLU A 287 -20.73 -2.43 34.74
C GLU A 287 -19.47 -1.55 34.74
N PRO A 288 -18.88 -1.24 35.88
CA PRO A 288 -17.66 -0.45 35.92
C PRO A 288 -16.44 -1.26 35.43
N PRO A 289 -15.38 -0.61 34.92
CA PRO A 289 -14.17 -1.29 34.46
C PRO A 289 -13.44 -2.07 35.56
N PHE A 290 -13.59 -1.63 36.83
CA PHE A 290 -13.12 -2.29 38.05
C PHE A 290 -13.97 -1.84 39.24
N GLN A 291 -13.87 -2.55 40.38
CA GLN A 291 -14.62 -2.20 41.59
C GLN A 291 -14.30 -0.79 42.06
N PRO A 292 -15.28 0.02 42.46
CA PRO A 292 -15.11 1.45 42.75
C PRO A 292 -14.04 1.76 43.79
N ASP A 293 -13.93 1.00 44.86
CA ASP A 293 -12.99 1.18 45.95
C ASP A 293 -11.65 0.44 45.79
N ALA A 294 -11.50 -0.28 44.67
CA ALA A 294 -10.29 -1.02 44.39
C ALA A 294 -9.09 -0.10 44.13
N PRO A 295 -7.89 -0.49 44.53
CA PRO A 295 -6.69 0.27 44.25
C PRO A 295 -6.39 0.35 42.75
N LEU A 296 -5.72 1.45 42.35
CA LEU A 296 -5.29 1.65 40.95
C LEU A 296 -4.07 0.77 40.62
N ALA A 297 -4.24 -0.53 40.79
CA ALA A 297 -3.22 -1.54 40.53
C ALA A 297 -3.21 -1.97 39.05
N LYS A 298 -2.12 -2.60 38.63
CA LYS A 298 -1.93 -3.04 37.25
C LYS A 298 -3.10 -3.85 36.71
N GLY A 299 -3.62 -4.83 37.45
CA GLY A 299 -4.71 -5.69 37.01
C GLY A 299 -6.02 -4.91 36.75
N ASN A 300 -6.35 -3.93 37.60
CA ASN A 300 -7.53 -3.09 37.43
C ASN A 300 -7.39 -2.11 36.25
N LEU A 301 -6.19 -1.56 36.06
CA LEU A 301 -5.89 -0.62 34.97
C LEU A 301 -5.76 -1.30 33.59
N GLU A 302 -5.50 -2.60 33.52
CA GLU A 302 -5.51 -3.36 32.26
C GLU A 302 -6.88 -3.36 31.59
N ALA A 303 -7.96 -3.25 32.39
CA ALA A 303 -9.32 -3.17 31.88
C ALA A 303 -9.72 -1.76 31.41
N VAL A 304 -8.92 -0.72 31.71
CA VAL A 304 -9.25 0.68 31.41
C VAL A 304 -8.69 1.10 30.06
N ASP A 305 -9.56 1.65 29.19
CA ASP A 305 -9.15 2.21 27.91
C ASP A 305 -8.66 3.65 28.03
N LEU A 306 -9.29 4.44 28.91
CA LEU A 306 -9.01 5.85 29.12
C LEU A 306 -9.06 6.21 30.59
N LEU A 307 -8.00 6.83 31.07
CA LEU A 307 -7.97 7.51 32.37
C LEU A 307 -8.03 9.02 32.14
N ILE A 308 -9.01 9.70 32.75
CA ILE A 308 -9.09 11.16 32.79
C ILE A 308 -8.85 11.60 34.24
N ALA A 309 -7.84 12.43 34.46
CA ALA A 309 -7.45 12.81 35.82
C ALA A 309 -7.05 14.27 35.92
N ASP A 310 -7.29 14.86 37.09
CA ASP A 310 -6.55 16.05 37.48
C ASP A 310 -5.10 15.68 37.81
N ASP A 311 -4.14 16.41 37.24
CA ASP A 311 -2.72 16.17 37.48
C ASP A 311 -2.35 16.28 38.97
N ALA A 312 -3.01 17.19 39.68
CA ALA A 312 -2.86 17.33 41.15
C ALA A 312 -3.34 16.07 41.93
N GLU A 313 -4.41 15.40 41.47
CA GLU A 313 -4.86 14.14 42.06
C GLU A 313 -3.85 13.03 41.82
N LEU A 314 -3.32 12.94 40.59
CA LEU A 314 -2.25 11.98 40.25
C LEU A 314 -0.99 12.21 41.10
N ALA A 315 -0.61 13.45 41.35
CA ALA A 315 0.55 13.80 42.20
C ALA A 315 0.34 13.40 43.68
N ALA A 316 -0.91 13.36 44.12
CA ALA A 316 -1.28 12.98 45.48
C ALA A 316 -1.45 11.47 45.70
N LEU A 317 -1.38 10.65 44.64
CA LEU A 317 -1.47 9.19 44.75
C LEU A 317 -0.22 8.58 45.39
N PRO A 318 -0.35 7.39 46.01
CA PRO A 318 0.79 6.59 46.42
C PRO A 318 1.74 6.29 45.25
N PRO A 319 3.06 6.25 45.48
CA PRO A 319 4.03 5.97 44.41
C PRO A 319 3.74 4.70 43.62
N ALA A 320 3.23 3.63 44.24
CA ALA A 320 2.87 2.38 43.60
C ALA A 320 1.74 2.56 42.58
N GLU A 321 0.68 3.33 42.89
CA GLU A 321 -0.42 3.64 41.99
C GLU A 321 0.05 4.54 40.84
N GLN A 322 0.90 5.54 41.08
CA GLN A 322 1.50 6.37 40.04
C GLN A 322 2.32 5.52 39.05
N GLN A 323 3.09 4.54 39.54
CA GLN A 323 3.86 3.62 38.71
C GLN A 323 2.95 2.69 37.90
N ALA A 324 1.87 2.18 38.53
CA ALA A 324 0.89 1.33 37.83
C ALA A 324 0.20 2.07 36.68
N ILE A 325 -0.20 3.35 36.89
CA ILE A 325 -0.76 4.20 35.83
C ILE A 325 0.25 4.41 34.70
N ALA A 326 1.50 4.76 35.03
CA ALA A 326 2.54 4.95 34.02
C ALA A 326 2.81 3.67 33.21
N ALA A 327 2.77 2.50 33.86
CA ALA A 327 2.92 1.21 33.21
C ALA A 327 1.70 0.89 32.30
N ALA A 328 0.47 1.17 32.76
CA ALA A 328 -0.74 0.98 31.97
C ALA A 328 -0.74 1.86 30.71
N VAL A 329 -0.29 3.13 30.83
CA VAL A 329 -0.16 4.01 29.65
C VAL A 329 0.89 3.46 28.69
N ARG A 330 2.07 3.01 29.18
CA ARG A 330 3.07 2.38 28.31
C ARG A 330 2.54 1.14 27.57
N SER A 331 1.62 0.42 28.21
CA SER A 331 0.96 -0.76 27.62
C SER A 331 -0.18 -0.43 26.66
N GLY A 332 -0.59 0.85 26.54
CA GLY A 332 -1.57 1.31 25.56
C GLY A 332 -2.82 1.99 26.11
N MET A 333 -2.97 2.18 27.43
CA MET A 333 -4.05 3.00 28.01
C MET A 333 -3.87 4.47 27.59
N GLY A 334 -4.97 5.16 27.26
CA GLY A 334 -4.99 6.60 27.07
C GLY A 334 -5.01 7.31 28.42
N LEU A 335 -4.28 8.41 28.55
CA LEU A 335 -4.29 9.28 29.73
C LEU A 335 -4.57 10.73 29.33
N LEU A 336 -5.67 11.29 29.80
CA LEU A 336 -5.98 12.71 29.65
C LEU A 336 -5.79 13.40 30.98
N LEU A 337 -4.91 14.41 31.04
CA LEU A 337 -4.55 15.16 32.24
C LEU A 337 -5.06 16.58 32.14
N PHE A 338 -5.86 16.98 33.12
CA PHE A 338 -6.14 18.38 33.37
C PHE A 338 -4.98 19.03 34.10
N LEU A 339 -4.27 19.91 33.42
CA LEU A 339 -3.09 20.63 33.93
C LEU A 339 -3.51 21.97 34.52
N ASP A 340 -2.87 22.35 35.63
CA ASP A 340 -3.07 23.62 36.29
C ASP A 340 -1.71 24.19 36.75
N SER A 341 -1.36 25.38 36.29
CA SER A 341 -0.07 26.01 36.57
C SER A 341 0.12 26.38 38.07
N THR A 342 -0.95 26.36 38.86
CA THR A 342 -0.93 26.76 40.29
C THR A 342 -0.74 25.56 41.22
N ARG A 343 -0.70 24.32 40.72
CA ARG A 343 -0.66 23.11 41.53
C ARG A 343 0.60 22.28 41.27
N THR A 344 0.89 21.37 42.20
CA THR A 344 1.99 20.41 42.08
C THR A 344 1.70 19.45 40.94
N HIS A 345 2.69 19.21 40.07
CA HIS A 345 2.58 18.30 38.94
C HIS A 345 3.05 16.90 39.32
N SER A 346 2.30 15.89 38.81
CA SER A 346 2.70 14.50 38.81
C SER A 346 3.93 14.29 37.89
N ARG A 347 4.57 13.12 37.98
CA ARG A 347 5.66 12.78 37.09
C ARG A 347 5.25 12.87 35.62
N LEU A 348 4.01 12.44 35.28
CA LEU A 348 3.48 12.46 33.89
C LEU A 348 3.05 13.87 33.47
N GLY A 349 2.56 14.70 34.44
CA GLY A 349 2.21 16.10 34.16
C GLY A 349 3.42 16.98 33.86
N ARG A 350 4.60 16.66 34.39
CA ARG A 350 5.85 17.41 34.12
C ARG A 350 6.37 17.26 32.71
N GLU A 351 5.85 16.31 31.95
CA GLU A 351 6.12 16.22 30.51
C GLU A 351 5.58 17.43 29.73
N PHE A 352 4.63 18.19 30.31
CA PHE A 352 4.03 19.36 29.69
C PHE A 352 4.52 20.63 30.34
N ARG A 353 5.12 21.53 29.56
CA ARG A 353 5.55 22.85 30.04
C ARG A 353 4.41 23.85 29.88
N LEU A 354 4.00 24.45 30.95
CA LEU A 354 2.95 25.47 30.96
C LEU A 354 3.56 26.87 30.82
N ALA A 355 3.05 27.65 29.87
CA ALA A 355 3.34 29.09 29.81
C ALA A 355 2.52 29.83 30.87
N PRO A 356 3.00 30.97 31.35
CA PRO A 356 2.24 31.82 32.26
C PRO A 356 0.86 32.14 31.67
N ALA A 357 -0.18 32.03 32.51
CA ALA A 357 -1.53 32.39 32.07
C ALA A 357 -1.59 33.90 31.82
N PRO A 358 -2.14 34.33 30.65
CA PRO A 358 -2.41 35.75 30.44
C PRO A 358 -3.43 36.27 31.48
N ALA A 359 -3.49 37.57 31.64
CA ALA A 359 -4.55 38.20 32.46
C ALA A 359 -5.92 37.74 31.93
N ALA A 360 -6.85 37.44 32.85
CA ALA A 360 -8.20 36.97 32.46
C ALA A 360 -8.86 38.01 31.52
N SER A 361 -9.20 37.59 30.33
CA SER A 361 -9.93 38.39 29.36
C SER A 361 -11.43 38.14 29.52
N ALA A 362 -12.21 39.21 29.61
CA ALA A 362 -13.68 39.15 29.58
C ALA A 362 -14.21 38.75 28.17
N ARG A 363 -13.32 38.73 27.16
CA ARG A 363 -13.66 38.44 25.77
C ARG A 363 -13.80 36.95 25.55
N GLN A 364 -14.75 36.56 24.70
CA GLN A 364 -14.82 35.18 24.23
C GLN A 364 -13.59 34.88 23.37
N ALA A 365 -12.92 33.79 23.66
CA ALA A 365 -11.78 33.31 22.89
C ALA A 365 -12.22 32.31 21.83
N SER A 366 -11.56 32.33 20.67
CA SER A 366 -11.78 31.36 19.60
C SER A 366 -11.04 30.06 19.91
N LEU A 367 -11.78 28.95 19.90
CA LEU A 367 -11.22 27.61 20.08
C LEU A 367 -11.25 26.86 18.76
N THR A 368 -10.09 26.37 18.32
CA THR A 368 -9.93 25.67 17.05
C THR A 368 -9.15 24.37 17.25
N SER A 369 -9.55 23.30 16.56
CA SER A 369 -8.77 22.06 16.56
C SER A 369 -7.66 22.06 15.52
N SER A 370 -6.68 21.17 15.66
CA SER A 370 -5.66 20.89 14.65
C SER A 370 -6.27 20.41 13.30
N ALA A 371 -7.48 19.86 13.33
CA ALA A 371 -8.28 19.53 12.14
C ALA A 371 -9.03 20.74 11.53
N ARG A 372 -8.75 21.96 12.00
CA ARG A 372 -9.39 23.24 11.57
C ARG A 372 -10.89 23.31 11.84
N HIS A 373 -11.40 22.55 12.82
CA HIS A 373 -12.77 22.69 13.28
C HIS A 373 -12.84 23.81 14.32
N GLU A 374 -13.78 24.75 14.14
CA GLU A 374 -14.04 25.86 15.05
C GLU A 374 -15.15 25.48 16.03
N TYR A 375 -14.89 25.73 17.33
CA TYR A 375 -15.87 25.52 18.39
C TYR A 375 -16.47 26.85 18.83
N PRO A 376 -17.67 26.83 19.41
CA PRO A 376 -18.26 28.04 19.97
C PRO A 376 -17.32 28.68 20.99
N GLY A 377 -17.28 30.02 21.01
CA GLY A 377 -16.39 30.76 21.90
C GLY A 377 -16.65 30.46 23.38
N LEU A 378 -15.57 30.25 24.08
CA LEU A 378 -15.56 30.11 25.56
C LEU A 378 -15.07 31.38 26.21
N ARG A 379 -15.56 31.66 27.43
CA ARG A 379 -14.93 32.65 28.30
C ARG A 379 -13.84 31.95 29.09
N PRO A 380 -12.59 32.07 28.67
CA PRO A 380 -11.52 31.43 29.42
C PRO A 380 -11.32 32.21 30.72
N GLY A 381 -11.22 31.49 31.81
CA GLY A 381 -10.62 32.06 33.04
C GLY A 381 -9.12 32.28 32.82
N LYS A 382 -8.33 32.19 33.89
CA LYS A 382 -6.86 32.11 33.75
C LYS A 382 -6.47 30.74 33.18
N ILE A 383 -6.25 30.67 31.86
CA ILE A 383 -5.82 29.45 31.18
C ILE A 383 -4.38 29.61 30.72
N SER A 384 -3.52 28.70 31.15
CA SER A 384 -2.14 28.60 30.70
C SER A 384 -2.11 27.89 29.32
N ALA A 385 -1.31 28.39 28.40
CA ALA A 385 -0.99 27.67 27.20
C ALA A 385 0.05 26.58 27.50
N ILE A 386 0.05 25.53 26.69
CA ILE A 386 1.05 24.46 26.75
C ILE A 386 2.12 24.76 25.72
N GLN A 387 3.38 24.82 26.11
CA GLN A 387 4.51 24.93 25.18
C GLN A 387 4.82 23.56 24.61
N ALA A 388 4.35 23.30 23.41
CA ALA A 388 4.58 22.01 22.74
C ALA A 388 6.06 21.86 22.34
N GLY A 389 6.68 20.76 22.74
CA GLY A 389 8.00 20.35 22.28
C GLY A 389 7.94 19.62 20.92
N ASN A 390 9.11 19.30 20.34
CA ASN A 390 9.22 18.70 18.99
C ASN A 390 8.53 17.33 18.83
N VAL A 391 8.34 16.58 19.92
CA VAL A 391 7.70 15.25 19.90
C VAL A 391 6.22 15.30 20.29
N GLN A 392 5.70 16.50 20.55
CA GLN A 392 4.36 16.75 21.02
C GLN A 392 3.48 17.29 19.89
N GLU A 393 2.25 16.79 19.82
CA GLU A 393 1.23 17.18 18.83
C GLU A 393 0.21 18.13 19.47
N PRO A 394 0.17 19.40 19.10
CA PRO A 394 -0.90 20.29 19.55
C PRO A 394 -2.24 19.87 18.93
N LEU A 395 -3.25 19.68 19.77
CA LEU A 395 -4.58 19.25 19.36
C LEU A 395 -5.60 20.40 19.30
N LEU A 396 -5.57 21.30 20.28
CA LEU A 396 -6.50 22.41 20.38
C LEU A 396 -5.76 23.71 20.65
N TYR A 397 -6.28 24.77 20.04
CA TYR A 397 -5.74 26.11 20.15
C TYR A 397 -6.82 27.09 20.64
N LEU A 398 -6.48 27.87 21.63
CA LEU A 398 -7.29 29.00 22.10
C LEU A 398 -6.57 30.29 21.68
N ASP A 399 -7.17 31.09 20.81
CA ASP A 399 -6.54 32.28 20.21
C ASP A 399 -5.10 31.99 19.74
N SER A 400 -4.94 30.89 18.94
CA SER A 400 -3.66 30.39 18.41
C SER A 400 -2.66 29.85 19.42
N ARG A 401 -3.02 29.75 20.71
CA ARG A 401 -2.16 29.17 21.76
C ARG A 401 -2.59 27.73 22.05
N PRO A 402 -1.67 26.76 22.10
CA PRO A 402 -2.03 25.38 22.40
C PRO A 402 -2.58 25.23 23.82
N VAL A 403 -3.79 24.67 23.96
CA VAL A 403 -4.46 24.39 25.25
C VAL A 403 -4.72 22.90 25.46
N ALA A 404 -4.54 22.09 24.42
CA ALA A 404 -4.47 20.63 24.51
C ALA A 404 -3.33 20.13 23.64
N VAL A 405 -2.48 19.29 24.19
CA VAL A 405 -1.29 18.74 23.53
C VAL A 405 -1.17 17.27 23.87
N SER A 406 -0.90 16.43 22.87
CA SER A 406 -0.75 14.99 23.03
C SER A 406 0.66 14.55 22.71
N GLN A 407 1.11 13.46 23.34
CA GLN A 407 2.36 12.77 23.03
C GLN A 407 2.24 11.27 23.20
N LEU A 408 3.06 10.52 22.48
CA LEU A 408 3.19 9.07 22.67
C LEU A 408 3.94 8.78 23.98
N TYR A 409 3.49 7.76 24.70
CA TYR A 409 4.15 7.26 25.90
C TYR A 409 4.11 5.73 25.90
N GLY A 410 5.12 5.11 25.32
CA GLY A 410 5.09 3.69 25.00
C GLY A 410 4.07 3.39 23.88
N LYS A 411 3.18 2.42 24.12
CA LYS A 411 2.06 2.07 23.20
C LYS A 411 0.82 2.97 23.40
N GLY A 412 0.74 3.72 24.48
CA GLY A 412 -0.36 4.65 24.78
C GLY A 412 -0.02 6.09 24.48
N ARG A 413 -0.93 6.99 24.89
CA ARG A 413 -0.80 8.43 24.73
C ARG A 413 -1.13 9.17 26.02
N ILE A 414 -0.46 10.28 26.23
CA ILE A 414 -0.78 11.25 27.27
C ILE A 414 -1.21 12.54 26.60
N THR A 415 -2.37 13.05 26.96
CA THR A 415 -2.90 14.31 26.47
C THR A 415 -3.03 15.28 27.65
N GLY A 416 -2.27 16.36 27.65
CA GLY A 416 -2.41 17.44 28.60
C GLY A 416 -3.43 18.46 28.11
N VAL A 417 -4.36 18.88 28.99
CA VAL A 417 -5.42 19.86 28.69
C VAL A 417 -5.47 20.90 29.81
N THR A 418 -5.54 22.17 29.44
CA THR A 418 -5.66 23.27 30.42
C THR A 418 -7.05 23.89 30.50
N LEU A 419 -7.97 23.48 29.62
CA LEU A 419 -9.33 23.96 29.51
C LEU A 419 -10.28 23.15 30.40
N LYS A 420 -10.98 23.77 31.37
CA LYS A 420 -11.85 23.08 32.35
C LYS A 420 -13.28 23.62 32.44
N ASN A 421 -13.75 24.35 31.45
CA ASN A 421 -15.07 24.99 31.50
C ASN A 421 -15.95 24.66 30.27
N THR A 422 -15.72 23.52 29.64
CA THR A 422 -16.46 23.08 28.46
C THR A 422 -17.92 22.74 28.79
N TYR A 423 -18.24 22.39 30.05
CA TYR A 423 -19.60 22.19 30.54
C TYR A 423 -20.51 23.41 30.30
N THR A 424 -19.95 24.61 30.10
CA THR A 424 -20.74 25.81 29.77
C THR A 424 -21.40 25.74 28.43
N TRP A 425 -20.89 24.96 27.46
CA TRP A 425 -21.56 24.66 26.19
C TRP A 425 -22.83 23.85 26.43
N TRP A 426 -22.77 22.86 27.33
CA TRP A 426 -23.92 22.06 27.69
C TRP A 426 -25.02 22.93 28.28
N LEU A 427 -24.68 23.81 29.25
CA LEU A 427 -25.62 24.73 29.86
C LEU A 427 -26.24 25.75 28.89
N ARG A 428 -25.56 26.03 27.78
CA ARG A 428 -26.06 26.92 26.70
C ARG A 428 -26.80 26.19 25.61
N GLY A 429 -27.10 24.91 25.76
CA GLY A 429 -27.76 24.09 24.72
C GLY A 429 -26.87 23.72 23.53
N GLN A 430 -25.53 23.94 23.61
CA GLN A 430 -24.56 23.62 22.56
C GLN A 430 -23.97 22.21 22.75
N GLN A 431 -24.84 21.23 22.98
CA GLN A 431 -24.45 19.84 23.28
C GLN A 431 -23.65 19.18 22.15
N THR A 432 -23.96 19.53 20.90
CA THR A 432 -23.21 19.02 19.73
C THR A 432 -21.74 19.46 19.77
N ALA A 433 -21.46 20.72 20.12
CA ALA A 433 -20.09 21.22 20.23
C ALA A 433 -19.34 20.54 21.39
N TYR A 434 -20.02 20.33 22.52
CA TYR A 434 -19.48 19.58 23.65
C TYR A 434 -19.10 18.16 23.26
N ALA A 435 -20.01 17.45 22.59
CA ALA A 435 -19.79 16.08 22.13
C ALA A 435 -18.65 16.00 21.10
N GLN A 436 -18.59 16.93 20.14
CA GLN A 436 -17.51 16.98 19.14
C GLN A 436 -16.14 17.23 19.78
N TYR A 437 -16.06 18.15 20.75
CA TYR A 437 -14.83 18.45 21.48
C TYR A 437 -14.30 17.24 22.23
N TRP A 438 -15.16 16.62 23.05
CA TRP A 438 -14.77 15.47 23.86
C TRP A 438 -14.48 14.23 23.03
N SER A 439 -15.29 13.97 21.99
CA SER A 439 -15.01 12.86 21.05
C SER A 439 -13.65 13.04 20.38
N PHE A 440 -13.33 14.25 19.94
CA PHE A 440 -12.04 14.54 19.32
C PHE A 440 -10.86 14.28 20.28
N LEU A 441 -10.93 14.75 21.52
CA LEU A 441 -9.87 14.53 22.52
C LEU A 441 -9.73 13.06 22.91
N ILE A 442 -10.86 12.38 23.11
CA ILE A 442 -10.87 10.95 23.47
C ILE A 442 -10.27 10.11 22.36
N ASP A 443 -10.69 10.31 21.11
CA ASP A 443 -10.14 9.58 19.95
C ASP A 443 -8.63 9.79 19.82
N ARG A 444 -8.15 11.00 20.02
CA ARG A 444 -6.72 11.31 19.94
C ARG A 444 -5.93 10.73 21.11
N THR A 445 -6.55 10.57 22.27
CA THR A 445 -5.90 10.05 23.47
C THR A 445 -5.92 8.52 23.53
N THR A 446 -7.04 7.88 23.18
CA THR A 446 -7.17 6.40 23.23
C THR A 446 -6.46 5.71 22.05
N GLY A 447 -6.30 6.40 20.92
CA GLY A 447 -5.47 5.94 19.80
C GLY A 447 -5.78 4.53 19.30
N ALA A 448 -4.72 3.73 19.13
CA ALA A 448 -4.78 2.41 18.50
C ALA A 448 -5.50 1.32 19.31
N ARG A 449 -5.83 1.55 20.61
CA ARG A 449 -6.48 0.53 21.44
C ARG A 449 -7.93 0.24 21.03
N GLN A 450 -8.52 1.10 20.20
CA GLN A 450 -9.91 0.92 19.73
C GLN A 450 -10.10 -0.23 18.75
N ARG A 451 -9.03 -0.78 18.13
CA ARG A 451 -9.11 -1.90 17.21
C ARG A 451 -7.93 -2.82 17.31
N THR A 452 -8.22 -4.07 17.60
CA THR A 452 -7.27 -5.16 17.54
C THR A 452 -7.09 -5.69 16.12
N LEU A 453 -8.12 -5.59 15.26
CA LEU A 453 -8.11 -6.14 13.91
C LEU A 453 -8.27 -5.05 12.85
N ARG A 454 -7.19 -4.79 12.10
CA ARG A 454 -7.22 -3.94 10.91
C ARG A 454 -6.93 -4.79 9.69
N ILE A 455 -7.78 -4.67 8.69
CA ILE A 455 -7.65 -5.42 7.44
C ILE A 455 -7.48 -4.45 6.28
N GLN A 456 -6.47 -4.73 5.45
CA GLN A 456 -6.32 -4.13 4.14
C GLN A 456 -6.43 -5.24 3.10
N GLN A 457 -7.08 -4.97 2.00
CA GLN A 457 -7.30 -5.95 0.94
C GLN A 457 -6.56 -5.57 -0.35
N THR A 458 -6.05 -6.58 -1.01
CA THR A 458 -5.42 -6.46 -2.33
C THR A 458 -5.94 -7.61 -3.21
N PRO A 459 -6.53 -7.33 -4.39
CA PRO A 459 -6.76 -6.04 -5.03
C PRO A 459 -7.80 -5.18 -4.31
N ARG A 460 -7.93 -3.93 -4.73
CA ARG A 460 -8.92 -2.99 -4.16
C ARG A 460 -10.36 -3.45 -4.35
N TYR A 461 -10.64 -4.05 -5.50
CA TYR A 461 -11.94 -4.62 -5.89
C TYR A 461 -11.81 -6.13 -6.08
N PRO A 462 -11.65 -6.91 -4.97
CA PRO A 462 -11.48 -8.35 -5.06
C PRO A 462 -12.72 -9.00 -5.63
N ALA A 463 -12.55 -9.89 -6.60
CA ALA A 463 -13.67 -10.57 -7.25
C ALA A 463 -13.67 -12.07 -6.97
N VAL A 464 -14.81 -12.69 -7.21
CA VAL A 464 -14.93 -14.15 -7.17
C VAL A 464 -13.98 -14.80 -8.19
N HIS A 465 -13.39 -15.92 -7.79
CA HIS A 465 -12.41 -16.67 -8.58
C HIS A 465 -11.14 -15.86 -8.95
N GLU A 466 -10.73 -14.97 -8.02
CA GLU A 466 -9.46 -14.26 -8.09
C GLU A 466 -8.76 -14.32 -6.73
N TRP A 467 -7.42 -14.48 -6.73
CA TRP A 467 -6.65 -14.44 -5.49
C TRP A 467 -6.82 -13.10 -4.79
N THR A 468 -7.20 -13.17 -3.52
CA THR A 468 -7.34 -12.02 -2.65
C THR A 468 -6.37 -12.14 -1.49
N GLU A 469 -5.56 -11.13 -1.31
CA GLU A 469 -4.63 -11.01 -0.20
C GLU A 469 -5.21 -10.06 0.84
N LEU A 470 -5.24 -10.50 2.07
CA LEU A 470 -5.63 -9.70 3.22
C LEU A 470 -4.39 -9.45 4.07
N THR A 471 -4.05 -8.18 4.24
CA THR A 471 -3.04 -7.76 5.20
C THR A 471 -3.74 -7.47 6.52
N VAL A 472 -3.38 -8.21 7.56
CA VAL A 472 -4.04 -8.22 8.86
C VAL A 472 -3.07 -7.76 9.93
N HIS A 473 -3.42 -6.68 10.65
CA HIS A 473 -2.70 -6.23 11.84
C HIS A 473 -3.35 -6.84 13.07
N GLN A 474 -2.61 -7.66 13.81
CA GLN A 474 -3.06 -8.31 15.05
C GLN A 474 -1.87 -8.79 15.91
N PRO A 475 -2.06 -9.09 17.21
CA PRO A 475 -1.03 -9.75 18.02
C PRO A 475 -0.64 -11.14 17.47
N ALA A 476 0.61 -11.53 17.65
CA ALA A 476 1.24 -12.69 16.97
C ALA A 476 0.57 -14.06 17.23
N ASP A 477 -0.11 -14.26 18.35
CA ASP A 477 -0.57 -15.59 18.80
C ASP A 477 -1.99 -15.99 18.39
N THR A 478 -2.61 -15.27 17.45
CA THR A 478 -4.01 -15.48 17.08
C THR A 478 -4.16 -16.15 15.71
N THR A 479 -5.03 -17.17 15.63
CA THR A 479 -5.44 -17.79 14.36
C THR A 479 -6.36 -16.85 13.60
N ILE A 480 -6.20 -16.78 12.27
CA ILE A 480 -7.10 -16.05 11.38
C ILE A 480 -8.04 -17.03 10.71
N ALA A 481 -9.35 -16.81 10.86
CA ALA A 481 -10.38 -17.58 10.20
C ALA A 481 -11.18 -16.71 9.22
N ILE A 482 -11.44 -17.22 8.02
CA ILE A 482 -12.33 -16.59 7.04
C ILE A 482 -13.57 -17.45 6.88
N ASN A 483 -14.74 -16.88 7.16
CA ASN A 483 -16.03 -17.61 7.21
C ASN A 483 -15.97 -18.89 8.06
N GLY A 484 -15.30 -18.80 9.22
CA GLY A 484 -15.16 -19.91 10.17
C GLY A 484 -14.11 -20.96 9.80
N ARG A 485 -13.44 -20.84 8.66
CA ARG A 485 -12.34 -21.74 8.25
C ARG A 485 -10.99 -21.11 8.57
N PRO A 486 -10.07 -21.81 9.27
CA PRO A 486 -8.74 -21.31 9.52
C PRO A 486 -7.93 -21.25 8.22
N TYR A 487 -7.18 -20.16 8.03
CA TYR A 487 -6.28 -19.96 6.90
C TYR A 487 -4.85 -19.85 7.38
N PRO A 488 -3.88 -20.37 6.59
CA PRO A 488 -2.47 -20.17 6.85
C PRO A 488 -2.15 -18.67 6.72
N ARG A 489 -1.30 -18.18 7.60
CA ARG A 489 -0.86 -16.80 7.64
C ARG A 489 0.66 -16.74 7.42
N LEU A 490 1.10 -15.76 6.66
CA LEU A 490 2.51 -15.44 6.48
C LEU A 490 2.82 -14.20 7.30
N GLN A 491 3.76 -14.31 8.24
CA GLN A 491 4.19 -13.16 9.04
C GLN A 491 5.13 -12.27 8.23
N HIS A 492 4.89 -10.97 8.29
CA HIS A 492 5.78 -9.99 7.64
C HIS A 492 7.18 -10.04 8.29
N PRO A 493 8.28 -10.11 7.50
CA PRO A 493 9.63 -10.36 8.03
C PRO A 493 10.13 -9.28 9.00
N HIS A 494 9.65 -8.04 8.90
CA HIS A 494 10.12 -6.92 9.71
C HIS A 494 9.08 -6.33 10.67
N ILE A 495 7.81 -6.74 10.57
CA ILE A 495 6.72 -6.22 11.38
C ILE A 495 6.02 -7.37 12.09
N PRO A 496 6.27 -7.58 13.41
CA PRO A 496 5.79 -8.76 14.13
C PRO A 496 4.27 -8.92 14.16
N ASP A 497 3.52 -7.83 14.17
CA ASP A 497 2.05 -7.83 14.29
C ASP A 497 1.35 -7.74 12.93
N LEU A 498 2.07 -7.91 11.82
CA LEU A 498 1.55 -7.85 10.46
C LEU A 498 1.56 -9.24 9.81
N PHE A 499 0.41 -9.68 9.33
CA PHE A 499 0.22 -10.97 8.69
C PHE A 499 -0.44 -10.82 7.33
N GLU A 500 -0.05 -11.65 6.38
CA GLU A 500 -0.66 -11.78 5.07
C GLU A 500 -1.42 -13.11 5.00
N VAL A 501 -2.64 -13.07 4.52
CA VAL A 501 -3.50 -14.21 4.30
C VAL A 501 -4.02 -14.18 2.89
N SER A 502 -3.72 -15.21 2.10
CA SER A 502 -4.24 -15.36 0.75
C SER A 502 -5.42 -16.33 0.76
N PHE A 503 -6.53 -15.96 0.12
CA PHE A 503 -7.67 -16.84 -0.04
C PHE A 503 -8.31 -16.70 -1.44
N TRP A 504 -9.05 -17.74 -1.83
CA TRP A 504 -9.73 -17.82 -3.11
C TRP A 504 -11.24 -17.77 -2.89
N PRO A 505 -11.89 -16.61 -3.05
CA PRO A 505 -13.33 -16.46 -2.84
C PRO A 505 -14.12 -17.15 -3.97
N THR A 506 -15.11 -17.95 -3.59
CA THR A 506 -16.03 -18.62 -4.53
C THR A 506 -17.39 -17.94 -4.62
N ASN A 507 -17.75 -17.15 -3.61
CA ASN A 507 -19.04 -16.46 -3.52
C ASN A 507 -18.84 -14.96 -3.38
N PRO A 508 -19.67 -14.13 -4.03
CA PRO A 508 -19.64 -12.69 -3.82
C PRO A 508 -20.34 -12.30 -2.50
N GLY A 509 -20.06 -11.09 -2.04
CA GLY A 509 -20.70 -10.54 -0.84
C GLY A 509 -19.75 -10.44 0.35
N TRP A 510 -20.33 -10.41 1.55
CA TRP A 510 -19.60 -10.21 2.78
C TRP A 510 -18.94 -11.51 3.28
N HIS A 511 -17.64 -11.43 3.51
CA HIS A 511 -16.85 -12.48 4.13
C HIS A 511 -16.39 -12.03 5.52
N GLN A 512 -16.57 -12.88 6.50
CA GLN A 512 -16.16 -12.65 7.88
C GLN A 512 -14.67 -13.01 8.02
N VAL A 513 -13.89 -12.10 8.58
CA VAL A 513 -12.51 -12.37 8.99
C VAL A 513 -12.49 -12.27 10.51
N ALA A 514 -12.23 -13.36 11.17
CA ALA A 514 -12.28 -13.48 12.62
C ALA A 514 -10.91 -13.89 13.19
N THR A 515 -10.61 -13.35 14.35
CA THR A 515 -9.52 -13.75 15.23
C THR A 515 -10.11 -14.13 16.59
N ALA A 516 -9.30 -14.64 17.52
CA ALA A 516 -9.76 -14.91 18.89
C ALA A 516 -10.30 -13.65 19.61
N ALA A 517 -9.83 -12.47 19.23
CA ALA A 517 -10.11 -11.20 19.93
C ALA A 517 -11.13 -10.32 19.22
N ASP A 518 -11.26 -10.39 17.89
CA ASP A 518 -12.06 -9.44 17.12
C ASP A 518 -12.54 -10.03 15.79
N THR A 519 -13.53 -9.38 15.19
CA THR A 519 -14.12 -9.77 13.90
C THR A 519 -14.22 -8.54 13.00
N ALA A 520 -13.81 -8.70 11.75
CA ALA A 520 -13.97 -7.70 10.71
C ALA A 520 -14.65 -8.30 9.48
N TRP A 521 -15.11 -7.45 8.59
CA TRP A 521 -15.81 -7.86 7.39
C TRP A 521 -15.08 -7.34 6.16
N HIS A 522 -14.99 -8.22 5.17
CA HIS A 522 -14.40 -7.99 3.88
C HIS A 522 -15.45 -8.26 2.80
N TYR A 523 -15.46 -7.46 1.72
CA TYR A 523 -16.43 -7.61 0.65
C TYR A 523 -15.77 -8.09 -0.64
N VAL A 524 -16.32 -9.14 -1.22
CA VAL A 524 -15.93 -9.72 -2.51
C VAL A 524 -16.97 -9.36 -3.55
N TYR A 525 -16.53 -8.89 -4.69
CA TYR A 525 -17.38 -8.44 -5.79
C TYR A 525 -17.67 -9.57 -6.78
N ASP A 526 -18.73 -9.41 -7.59
CA ASP A 526 -18.91 -10.20 -8.80
C ASP A 526 -17.89 -9.79 -9.87
N LYS A 527 -17.63 -10.68 -10.83
CA LYS A 527 -16.67 -10.40 -11.91
C LYS A 527 -16.93 -9.07 -12.65
N PRO A 528 -18.19 -8.72 -13.03
CA PRO A 528 -18.47 -7.49 -13.77
C PRO A 528 -18.38 -6.21 -12.90
N ASP A 529 -18.44 -6.34 -11.56
CA ASP A 529 -18.38 -5.19 -10.68
C ASP A 529 -17.02 -4.50 -10.79
N TRP A 530 -17.03 -3.17 -10.87
CA TRP A 530 -15.82 -2.32 -10.97
C TRP A 530 -14.89 -2.67 -12.14
N GLN A 531 -15.43 -3.27 -13.21
CA GLN A 531 -14.62 -3.74 -14.32
C GLN A 531 -13.85 -2.59 -15.00
N THR A 532 -14.46 -1.42 -15.15
CA THR A 532 -13.83 -0.22 -15.72
C THR A 532 -12.64 0.25 -14.88
N ALA A 533 -12.78 0.22 -13.55
CA ALA A 533 -11.69 0.58 -12.64
C ALA A 533 -10.56 -0.45 -12.67
N LYS A 534 -10.87 -1.74 -12.71
CA LYS A 534 -9.89 -2.84 -12.85
C LYS A 534 -9.11 -2.72 -14.16
N ASP A 535 -9.80 -2.45 -15.26
CA ASP A 535 -9.18 -2.26 -16.57
C ASP A 535 -8.22 -1.06 -16.56
N HIS A 536 -8.63 0.05 -15.94
CA HIS A 536 -7.79 1.24 -15.82
C HIS A 536 -6.58 0.99 -14.90
N GLU A 537 -6.73 0.27 -13.79
CA GLU A 537 -5.62 -0.13 -12.91
C GLU A 537 -4.61 -1.00 -13.67
N THR A 538 -5.09 -1.96 -14.46
CA THR A 538 -4.24 -2.86 -15.23
C THR A 538 -3.48 -2.11 -16.32
N MET A 539 -4.15 -1.21 -17.05
CA MET A 539 -3.56 -0.36 -18.06
C MET A 539 -2.41 0.50 -17.49
N ASN A 540 -2.63 1.10 -16.30
CA ASN A 540 -1.63 1.88 -15.62
C ASN A 540 -0.45 1.01 -15.15
N ALA A 541 -0.71 -0.18 -14.62
CA ALA A 541 0.32 -1.12 -14.19
C ALA A 541 1.21 -1.58 -15.37
N LEU A 542 0.62 -1.91 -16.53
CA LEU A 542 1.37 -2.24 -17.75
C LEU A 542 2.22 -1.07 -18.24
N THR A 543 1.67 0.15 -18.20
CA THR A 543 2.42 1.35 -18.60
C THR A 543 3.63 1.55 -17.70
N HIS A 544 3.48 1.38 -16.39
CA HIS A 544 4.58 1.44 -15.43
C HIS A 544 5.62 0.32 -15.65
N LEU A 545 5.18 -0.91 -15.89
CA LEU A 545 6.07 -2.03 -16.18
C LEU A 545 6.87 -1.80 -17.48
N LYS A 546 6.23 -1.27 -18.53
CA LYS A 546 6.90 -0.89 -19.78
C LYS A 546 8.04 0.10 -19.51
N HIS A 547 7.77 1.17 -18.76
CA HIS A 547 8.79 2.16 -18.40
C HIS A 547 9.91 1.55 -17.55
N LYS A 548 9.59 0.74 -16.54
CA LYS A 548 10.55 0.04 -15.69
C LYS A 548 11.48 -0.85 -16.52
N ASN A 549 10.93 -1.63 -17.46
CA ASN A 549 11.69 -2.53 -18.31
C ASN A 549 12.57 -1.77 -19.32
N GLN A 550 12.11 -0.62 -19.85
CA GLN A 550 12.93 0.26 -20.70
C GLN A 550 14.14 0.84 -19.95
N VAL A 551 13.92 1.39 -18.75
CA VAL A 551 15.00 1.94 -17.90
C VAL A 551 16.01 0.86 -17.49
N THR A 552 15.54 -0.38 -17.29
CA THR A 552 16.41 -1.51 -16.94
C THR A 552 17.19 -2.01 -18.16
N ALA A 553 16.60 -1.98 -19.35
CA ALA A 553 17.28 -2.30 -20.62
C ALA A 553 18.36 -1.26 -20.92
N ASP A 554 18.10 0.03 -20.77
CA ASP A 554 19.08 1.10 -20.99
C ASP A 554 20.25 1.03 -19.99
N LYS A 555 20.00 0.67 -18.73
CA LYS A 555 21.05 0.39 -17.73
C LYS A 555 21.86 -0.87 -18.06
N LYS A 556 21.23 -1.92 -18.61
CA LYS A 556 21.91 -3.15 -19.06
C LYS A 556 22.68 -2.96 -20.36
N THR A 557 22.25 -2.10 -21.27
CA THR A 557 23.00 -1.75 -22.48
C THR A 557 24.27 -0.97 -22.17
N GLY A 558 24.35 -0.28 -21.04
CA GLY A 558 25.61 0.32 -20.52
C GLY A 558 26.60 -0.70 -19.95
N THR A 559 26.21 -1.92 -19.60
CA THR A 559 27.10 -2.87 -18.90
C THR A 559 27.10 -4.30 -19.50
N THR A 560 26.17 -4.70 -20.34
CA THR A 560 26.14 -6.08 -20.91
C THR A 560 25.48 -6.15 -22.29
N ALA A 561 26.15 -5.61 -23.28
CA ALA A 561 26.00 -6.10 -24.64
C ALA A 561 26.76 -7.46 -24.78
N LYS A 562 26.38 -8.46 -23.98
CA LYS A 562 27.03 -9.78 -24.01
C LYS A 562 26.05 -10.87 -23.58
N ASN A 563 25.06 -11.16 -24.40
CA ASN A 563 24.47 -12.51 -24.46
C ASN A 563 23.32 -12.54 -25.49
N ALA A 564 23.58 -12.06 -26.71
CA ALA A 564 22.89 -12.65 -27.84
C ALA A 564 23.51 -14.05 -28.01
N ARG A 565 22.71 -15.10 -27.99
CA ARG A 565 23.11 -16.46 -28.29
C ARG A 565 23.63 -16.52 -29.72
N ASN A 566 24.88 -16.06 -29.94
CA ASN A 566 25.58 -16.27 -31.16
C ASN A 566 25.90 -17.76 -31.23
N LYS A 567 25.42 -18.47 -32.25
CA LYS A 567 26.05 -19.74 -32.62
C LYS A 567 27.51 -19.45 -32.88
N SER A 568 28.35 -19.73 -31.88
CA SER A 568 29.78 -19.62 -32.03
C SER A 568 30.22 -20.73 -32.95
N LEU A 569 30.87 -20.37 -34.07
CA LEU A 569 31.54 -21.29 -34.95
C LEU A 569 32.91 -21.66 -34.37
N ASP A 570 33.12 -21.47 -33.09
CA ASP A 570 34.41 -21.66 -32.39
C ASP A 570 34.89 -23.11 -32.50
N TRP A 571 33.98 -24.10 -32.49
CA TRP A 571 34.33 -25.50 -32.70
C TRP A 571 34.91 -25.75 -34.12
N LEU A 572 34.38 -25.07 -35.14
CA LEU A 572 34.86 -25.20 -36.53
C LEU A 572 36.28 -24.60 -36.65
N PHE A 573 36.49 -23.42 -36.12
CA PHE A 573 37.82 -22.78 -36.11
C PHE A 573 38.84 -23.56 -35.29
N PHE A 574 38.42 -24.17 -34.18
CA PHE A 574 39.24 -25.08 -33.42
C PHE A 574 39.64 -26.34 -34.20
N CYS A 575 38.74 -26.96 -34.94
CA CYS A 575 39.04 -28.10 -35.81
C CYS A 575 40.01 -27.73 -36.92
N ILE A 576 39.84 -26.55 -37.56
CA ILE A 576 40.75 -26.06 -38.61
C ILE A 576 42.14 -25.81 -38.00
N PHE A 577 42.24 -25.24 -36.81
CA PHE A 577 43.49 -25.04 -36.09
C PHE A 577 44.22 -26.36 -35.83
N LEU A 578 43.52 -27.38 -35.29
CA LEU A 578 44.08 -28.71 -35.02
C LEU A 578 44.58 -29.40 -36.29
N ALA A 579 43.79 -29.38 -37.35
CA ALA A 579 44.18 -29.96 -38.62
C ALA A 579 45.44 -29.29 -39.22
N SER A 580 45.47 -27.96 -39.22
CA SER A 580 46.60 -27.16 -39.69
C SER A 580 47.88 -27.37 -38.86
N ALA A 581 47.73 -27.40 -37.52
CA ALA A 581 48.85 -27.67 -36.60
C ALA A 581 49.40 -29.11 -36.81
N SER A 582 48.54 -30.10 -37.06
CA SER A 582 48.96 -31.48 -37.36
C SER A 582 49.79 -31.60 -38.63
N VAL A 583 49.39 -30.87 -39.70
CA VAL A 583 50.16 -30.80 -40.94
C VAL A 583 51.55 -30.16 -40.70
N LEU A 584 51.62 -29.08 -39.99
CA LEU A 584 52.90 -28.42 -39.65
C LEU A 584 53.79 -29.33 -38.77
N TRP A 585 53.24 -30.02 -37.83
CA TRP A 585 53.94 -30.98 -36.98
C TRP A 585 54.51 -32.14 -37.81
N TYR A 586 53.69 -32.73 -38.66
CA TYR A 586 54.11 -33.80 -39.58
C TYR A 586 55.28 -33.34 -40.47
N ALA A 587 55.15 -32.17 -41.07
CA ALA A 587 56.22 -31.58 -41.89
C ALA A 587 57.54 -31.34 -41.12
N SER A 588 57.45 -30.97 -39.83
CA SER A 588 58.63 -30.73 -38.98
C SER A 588 59.29 -32.06 -38.52
N ARG A 589 58.54 -33.14 -38.30
CA ARG A 589 59.04 -34.45 -37.85
C ARG A 589 59.89 -35.11 -38.95
N HIS A 590 59.55 -34.98 -40.20
CA HIS A 590 60.29 -35.52 -41.34
C HIS A 590 61.56 -34.75 -41.71
N TYR A 591 61.77 -33.60 -41.09
CA TYR A 591 63.04 -32.84 -41.15
C TYR A 591 64.14 -33.49 -40.31
N ASN A 592 63.82 -34.00 -39.09
CA ASN A 592 64.78 -34.53 -38.14
C ASN A 592 65.30 -35.94 -38.47
N GLN A 593 64.73 -36.64 -39.46
CA GLN A 593 65.18 -37.96 -39.88
C GLN A 593 66.29 -37.95 -40.96
N ASN A 594 66.66 -36.79 -41.48
CA ASN A 594 67.69 -36.70 -42.54
C ASN A 594 68.99 -35.95 -42.07
N VAL A 595 69.19 -35.80 -40.77
CA VAL A 595 70.36 -35.16 -40.14
C VAL A 595 70.97 -36.08 -39.08
N ILE A 596 71.05 -37.41 -39.38
CA ILE A 596 71.88 -38.37 -38.67
C ILE A 596 72.67 -39.16 -39.73
#